data_642738ea31c0ce53e7a5cac6cdf68d25
#
_entry.id   642738ea31c0ce53e7a5cac6cdf68d25
#
_cell.length_a   1.000
_cell.length_b   1.000
_cell.length_c   1.000
_cell.angle_alpha   90.00
_cell.angle_beta   90.00
_cell.angle_gamma   90.00
#
_symmetry.space_group_name_H-M   'P 1'
#
loop_
_entity.id
_entity.type
_entity.pdbx_description
1 polymer ?
#
loop_
_entity_poly.entity_id
_entity_poly.type
_entity_poly.pdbx_seq_one_letter_code
_entity_poly.pdbx_strand_id
1 'polypeptide(L)'
;MALAGASPGATLLLVVIVLSSLIGLYAAPSMIERNLFRPFWLLSRRQYWTLITSAFLHADLAHLFFNAFTFWAFAFPLERAIGTGSFLALYFFGMLASHLGTYFKHRSDPSYQCLGASGAILAVLFASIVYFPSGSIFILLAGVN
;
A
#
# COMPACT_ATOMS: atom_id res chain seq x y z
N MET A 1 -10.90 13.00 26.88
CA MET A 1 -9.45 12.82 26.94
C MET A 1 -9.02 12.30 25.57
N ALA A 2 -8.41 13.17 24.78
CA ALA A 2 -8.13 12.90 23.37
C ALA A 2 -7.15 11.73 23.23
N LEU A 3 -7.38 10.89 22.24
CA LEU A 3 -6.46 9.85 21.75
C LEU A 3 -5.21 10.49 21.10
N ALA A 4 -4.58 11.43 21.80
CA ALA A 4 -3.33 12.06 21.38
C ALA A 4 -2.24 10.99 21.37
N GLY A 5 -1.98 10.43 20.20
CA GLY A 5 -1.04 9.34 19.97
C GLY A 5 -1.62 8.12 19.27
N ALA A 6 -2.94 8.07 19.06
CA ALA A 6 -3.56 7.01 18.28
C ALA A 6 -3.33 7.20 16.78
N SER A 7 -3.12 6.10 16.07
CA SER A 7 -3.00 6.05 14.62
C SER A 7 -4.06 5.06 14.07
N PRO A 8 -5.36 5.41 14.14
CA PRO A 8 -6.44 4.50 13.80
C PRO A 8 -6.46 4.15 12.31
N GLY A 9 -6.13 5.10 11.43
CA GLY A 9 -6.07 4.87 10.00
C GLY A 9 -4.95 3.91 9.61
N ALA A 10 -3.75 4.12 10.13
CA ALA A 10 -2.61 3.22 9.92
C ALA A 10 -2.88 1.83 10.50
N THR A 11 -3.46 1.76 11.71
CA THR A 11 -3.84 0.48 12.33
C THR A 11 -4.84 -0.28 11.45
N LEU A 12 -5.91 0.36 11.03
CA LEU A 12 -6.94 -0.26 10.20
C LEU A 12 -6.36 -0.74 8.86
N LEU A 13 -5.60 0.10 8.16
CA LEU A 13 -4.98 -0.26 6.89
C LEU A 13 -4.00 -1.43 7.03
N LEU A 14 -3.14 -1.41 8.06
CA LEU A 14 -2.20 -2.51 8.29
C LEU A 14 -2.93 -3.83 8.56
N VAL A 15 -3.95 -3.82 9.40
CA VAL A 15 -4.76 -5.00 9.69
C VAL A 15 -5.44 -5.53 8.42
N VAL A 16 -6.05 -4.65 7.62
CA VAL A 16 -6.71 -5.06 6.36
C VAL A 16 -5.69 -5.63 5.38
N ILE A 17 -4.54 -4.99 5.18
CA ILE A 17 -3.48 -5.46 4.29
C ILE A 17 -2.99 -6.85 4.70
N VAL A 18 -2.68 -7.04 5.98
CA VAL A 18 -2.14 -8.32 6.48
C VAL A 18 -3.20 -9.41 6.39
N LEU A 19 -4.40 -9.17 6.90
CA LEU A 19 -5.46 -10.19 6.92
C LEU A 19 -5.90 -10.58 5.51
N SER A 20 -6.16 -9.62 4.61
CA SER A 20 -6.57 -9.92 3.23
C SER A 20 -5.50 -10.70 2.48
N SER A 21 -4.22 -10.35 2.66
CA SER A 21 -3.11 -11.06 2.04
C SER A 21 -2.96 -12.49 2.56
N LEU A 22 -3.03 -12.69 3.87
CA LEU A 22 -2.96 -14.03 4.47
C LEU A 22 -4.14 -14.91 4.06
N ILE A 23 -5.35 -14.36 4.01
CA ILE A 23 -6.53 -15.07 3.52
C ILE A 23 -6.32 -15.47 2.05
N GLY A 24 -5.86 -14.55 1.20
CA GLY A 24 -5.57 -14.82 -0.20
C GLY A 24 -4.51 -15.91 -0.39
N LEU A 25 -3.41 -15.83 0.37
CA LEU A 25 -2.30 -16.78 0.24
C LEU A 25 -2.65 -18.19 0.72
N TYR A 26 -3.42 -18.34 1.80
CA TYR A 26 -3.60 -19.63 2.46
C TYR A 26 -5.01 -20.19 2.42
N ALA A 27 -6.04 -19.35 2.39
CA ALA A 27 -7.43 -19.79 2.47
C ALA A 27 -8.21 -19.63 1.16
N ALA A 28 -7.90 -18.62 0.37
CA ALA A 28 -8.64 -18.30 -0.85
C ALA A 28 -7.74 -17.81 -1.99
N PRO A 29 -6.92 -18.68 -2.60
CA PRO A 29 -6.01 -18.29 -3.69
C PRO A 29 -6.72 -17.64 -4.89
N SER A 30 -7.97 -18.02 -5.16
CA SER A 30 -8.78 -17.39 -6.21
C SER A 30 -9.06 -15.90 -5.95
N MET A 31 -8.99 -15.45 -4.70
CA MET A 31 -9.12 -14.04 -4.35
C MET A 31 -7.97 -13.22 -4.90
N ILE A 32 -6.74 -13.74 -4.84
CA ILE A 32 -5.57 -13.09 -5.44
C ILE A 32 -5.76 -12.98 -6.94
N GLU A 33 -6.07 -14.08 -7.62
CA GLU A 33 -6.21 -14.13 -9.07
C GLU A 33 -7.29 -13.17 -9.60
N ARG A 34 -8.43 -13.08 -8.92
CA ARG A 34 -9.54 -12.19 -9.31
C ARG A 34 -9.25 -10.71 -9.11
N ASN A 35 -8.29 -10.37 -8.24
CA ASN A 35 -7.99 -9.00 -7.87
C ASN A 35 -6.64 -8.51 -8.42
N LEU A 36 -5.95 -9.30 -9.26
CA LEU A 36 -4.78 -8.85 -9.97
C LEU A 36 -5.09 -7.62 -10.83
N PHE A 37 -4.29 -6.58 -10.68
CA PHE A 37 -4.40 -5.41 -11.55
C PHE A 37 -3.73 -5.70 -12.88
N ARG A 38 -4.56 -5.73 -13.93
CA ARG A 38 -4.14 -6.00 -15.32
C ARG A 38 -4.47 -4.79 -16.19
N PRO A 39 -3.54 -3.85 -16.41
CA PRO A 39 -3.78 -2.60 -17.12
C PRO A 39 -4.40 -2.80 -18.50
N PHE A 40 -3.88 -3.72 -19.31
CA PHE A 40 -4.38 -4.01 -20.65
C PHE A 40 -5.87 -4.42 -20.64
N TRP A 41 -6.29 -5.20 -19.64
CA TRP A 41 -7.65 -5.75 -19.54
C TRP A 41 -8.61 -4.87 -18.74
N LEU A 42 -8.13 -3.79 -18.12
CA LEU A 42 -8.90 -2.96 -17.19
C LEU A 42 -10.22 -2.45 -17.81
N LEU A 43 -10.12 -1.82 -18.97
CA LEU A 43 -11.29 -1.21 -19.64
C LEU A 43 -12.14 -2.27 -20.34
N SER A 44 -11.54 -3.20 -21.08
CA SER A 44 -12.26 -4.21 -21.87
C SER A 44 -13.03 -5.20 -21.00
N ARG A 45 -12.48 -5.57 -19.85
CA ARG A 45 -13.13 -6.46 -18.87
C ARG A 45 -13.84 -5.71 -17.74
N ARG A 46 -13.80 -4.37 -17.74
CA ARG A 46 -14.42 -3.50 -16.72
C ARG A 46 -14.01 -3.84 -15.29
N GLN A 47 -12.78 -4.26 -15.06
CA GLN A 47 -12.26 -4.71 -13.75
C GLN A 47 -11.79 -3.54 -12.88
N TYR A 48 -12.59 -2.46 -12.80
CA TYR A 48 -12.21 -1.22 -12.10
C TYR A 48 -11.95 -1.38 -10.61
N TRP A 49 -12.58 -2.37 -9.96
CA TRP A 49 -12.35 -2.66 -8.55
C TRP A 49 -10.89 -3.03 -8.26
N THR A 50 -10.16 -3.57 -9.25
CA THR A 50 -8.77 -3.96 -9.08
C THR A 50 -7.83 -2.78 -8.87
N LEU A 51 -8.24 -1.55 -9.23
CA LEU A 51 -7.53 -0.32 -8.90
C LEU A 51 -7.41 -0.09 -7.38
N ILE A 52 -8.30 -0.67 -6.60
CA ILE A 52 -8.29 -0.57 -5.14
C ILE A 52 -7.89 -1.91 -4.52
N THR A 53 -8.57 -2.98 -4.88
CA THR A 53 -8.41 -4.28 -4.20
C THR A 53 -7.04 -4.91 -4.40
N SER A 54 -6.39 -4.71 -5.56
CA SER A 54 -5.03 -5.21 -5.79
C SER A 54 -4.00 -4.64 -4.81
N ALA A 55 -4.22 -3.44 -4.32
CA ALA A 55 -3.33 -2.77 -3.37
C ALA A 55 -3.37 -3.35 -1.94
N PHE A 56 -4.34 -4.23 -1.65
CA PHE A 56 -4.49 -4.86 -0.34
C PHE A 56 -4.05 -6.33 -0.32
N LEU A 57 -3.60 -6.86 -1.45
CA LEU A 57 -3.19 -8.24 -1.60
C LEU A 57 -1.72 -8.35 -1.97
N HIS A 58 -1.08 -9.44 -1.59
CA HIS A 58 0.32 -9.71 -1.88
C HIS A 58 0.49 -11.10 -2.48
N ALA A 59 1.47 -11.22 -3.39
CA ALA A 59 1.73 -12.46 -4.11
C ALA A 59 2.47 -13.51 -3.28
N ASP A 60 3.21 -13.07 -2.27
CA ASP A 60 3.99 -13.93 -1.38
C ASP A 60 4.22 -13.28 -0.01
N LEU A 61 4.69 -14.08 0.96
CA LEU A 61 4.94 -13.62 2.32
C LEU A 61 6.08 -12.62 2.43
N ALA A 62 7.13 -12.74 1.63
CA ALA A 62 8.26 -11.83 1.69
C ALA A 62 7.81 -10.42 1.26
N HIS A 63 7.06 -10.34 0.17
CA HIS A 63 6.47 -9.10 -0.31
C HIS A 63 5.54 -8.47 0.73
N LEU A 64 4.65 -9.27 1.33
CA LEU A 64 3.78 -8.82 2.42
C LEU A 64 4.59 -8.30 3.61
N PHE A 65 5.61 -9.04 4.04
CA PHE A 65 6.43 -8.68 5.18
C PHE A 65 7.13 -7.33 4.99
N PHE A 66 7.81 -7.15 3.86
CA PHE A 66 8.54 -5.90 3.60
C PHE A 66 7.59 -4.70 3.47
N ASN A 67 6.45 -4.87 2.84
CA ASN A 67 5.43 -3.82 2.75
C ASN A 67 4.83 -3.49 4.13
N ALA A 68 4.45 -4.49 4.92
CA ALA A 68 3.89 -4.29 6.25
C ALA A 68 4.91 -3.65 7.20
N PHE A 69 6.18 -4.07 7.14
CA PHE A 69 7.25 -3.50 7.94
C PHE A 69 7.50 -2.02 7.58
N THR A 70 7.63 -1.71 6.29
CA THR A 70 7.82 -0.33 5.83
C THR A 70 6.62 0.53 6.22
N PHE A 71 5.41 0.03 6.01
CA PHE A 71 4.19 0.72 6.41
C PHE A 71 4.18 1.00 7.92
N TRP A 72 4.44 -0.01 8.73
CA TRP A 72 4.50 0.15 10.18
C TRP A 72 5.52 1.21 10.61
N ALA A 73 6.72 1.21 10.04
CA ALA A 73 7.78 2.13 10.40
C ALA A 73 7.43 3.60 10.10
N PHE A 74 6.74 3.86 9.00
CA PHE A 74 6.53 5.22 8.49
C PHE A 74 5.09 5.74 8.65
N ALA A 75 4.07 4.90 8.53
CA ALA A 75 2.68 5.32 8.56
C ALA A 75 2.22 5.84 9.92
N PHE A 76 2.59 5.16 10.99
CA PHE A 76 2.15 5.52 12.34
C PHE A 76 2.67 6.89 12.81
N PRO A 77 3.98 7.19 12.70
CA PRO A 77 4.47 8.53 13.00
C PRO A 77 3.87 9.61 12.11
N LEU A 78 3.71 9.31 10.81
CA LEU A 78 3.16 10.26 9.86
C LEU A 78 1.71 10.60 10.17
N GLU A 79 0.85 9.61 10.44
CA GLU A 79 -0.55 9.84 10.80
C GLU A 79 -0.68 10.70 12.05
N ARG A 80 0.15 10.46 13.07
CA ARG A 80 0.17 11.30 14.27
C ARG A 80 0.53 12.76 13.98
N ALA A 81 1.39 12.98 12.99
CA ALA A 81 1.85 14.33 12.63
C ALA A 81 0.84 15.10 11.77
N ILE A 82 0.22 14.44 10.79
CA ILE A 82 -0.65 15.11 9.81
C ILE A 82 -2.15 14.88 10.06
N GLY A 83 -2.50 14.01 10.98
CA GLY A 83 -3.88 13.61 11.28
C GLY A 83 -4.43 12.52 10.37
N THR A 84 -5.42 11.78 10.87
CA THR A 84 -6.01 10.62 10.18
C THR A 84 -6.60 10.97 8.82
N GLY A 85 -7.34 12.06 8.70
CA GLY A 85 -7.96 12.46 7.43
C GLY A 85 -6.94 12.74 6.33
N SER A 86 -5.90 13.53 6.63
CA SER A 86 -4.82 13.83 5.69
C SER A 86 -4.00 12.59 5.34
N PHE A 87 -3.75 11.73 6.32
CA PHE A 87 -3.03 10.47 6.13
C PHE A 87 -3.77 9.51 5.18
N LEU A 88 -5.07 9.31 5.40
CA LEU A 88 -5.88 8.47 4.52
C LEU A 88 -5.98 9.05 3.11
N ALA A 89 -6.16 10.36 2.98
CA ALA A 89 -6.16 11.05 1.68
C ALA A 89 -4.83 10.83 0.94
N LEU A 90 -3.70 10.98 1.62
CA LEU A 90 -2.37 10.72 1.06
C LEU A 90 -2.21 9.27 0.62
N TYR A 91 -2.62 8.32 1.46
CA TYR A 91 -2.52 6.89 1.17
C TYR A 91 -3.29 6.52 -0.10
N PHE A 92 -4.57 6.88 -0.16
CA PHE A 92 -5.42 6.55 -1.30
C PHE A 92 -5.04 7.34 -2.57
N PHE A 93 -4.63 8.59 -2.44
CA PHE A 93 -4.09 9.36 -3.56
C PHE A 93 -2.82 8.70 -4.12
N GLY A 94 -1.88 8.33 -3.28
CA GLY A 94 -0.65 7.63 -3.68
C GLY A 94 -0.93 6.29 -4.35
N MET A 95 -1.89 5.54 -3.83
CA MET A 95 -2.35 4.28 -4.42
C MET A 95 -2.89 4.49 -5.84
N LEU A 96 -3.82 5.43 -6.01
CA LEU A 96 -4.43 5.71 -7.32
C LEU A 96 -3.44 6.29 -8.31
N ALA A 97 -2.57 7.22 -7.88
CA ALA A 97 -1.52 7.78 -8.72
C ALA A 97 -0.55 6.71 -9.21
N SER A 98 -0.14 5.79 -8.33
CA SER A 98 0.70 4.65 -8.70
C SER A 98 0.03 3.72 -9.71
N HIS A 99 -1.23 3.37 -9.49
CA HIS A 99 -2.00 2.54 -10.43
C HIS A 99 -2.21 3.24 -11.77
N LEU A 100 -2.43 4.54 -11.78
CA LEU A 100 -2.57 5.33 -13.01
C LEU A 100 -1.26 5.33 -13.80
N GLY A 101 -0.12 5.52 -13.13
CA GLY A 101 1.21 5.40 -13.76
C GLY A 101 1.45 4.01 -14.34
N THR A 102 1.12 2.97 -13.58
CA THR A 102 1.20 1.58 -14.04
C THR A 102 0.29 1.31 -15.24
N TYR A 103 -0.93 1.86 -15.23
CA TYR A 103 -1.86 1.76 -16.35
C TYR A 103 -1.25 2.33 -17.63
N PHE A 104 -0.78 3.57 -17.61
CA PHE A 104 -0.20 4.20 -18.81
C PHE A 104 1.05 3.48 -19.32
N LYS A 105 1.87 2.97 -18.41
CA LYS A 105 3.09 2.24 -18.75
C LYS A 105 2.81 0.87 -19.38
N HIS A 106 1.81 0.13 -18.88
CA HIS A 106 1.59 -1.27 -19.22
C HIS A 106 0.26 -1.55 -19.95
N ARG A 107 -0.49 -0.53 -20.33
CA ARG A 107 -1.80 -0.70 -21.01
C ARG A 107 -1.74 -1.41 -22.37
N SER A 108 -0.55 -1.52 -22.95
CA SER A 108 -0.34 -2.22 -24.22
C SER A 108 0.25 -3.63 -24.05
N ASP A 109 0.48 -4.06 -22.82
CA ASP A 109 1.05 -5.38 -22.50
C ASP A 109 -0.03 -6.31 -21.90
N PRO A 110 -0.54 -7.27 -22.69
CA PRO A 110 -1.59 -8.19 -22.23
C PRO A 110 -1.11 -9.18 -21.15
N SER A 111 0.20 -9.36 -20.98
CA SER A 111 0.80 -10.28 -20.02
C SER A 111 1.09 -9.64 -18.66
N TYR A 112 1.13 -8.30 -18.59
CA TYR A 112 1.47 -7.60 -17.36
C TYR A 112 0.34 -7.68 -16.33
N GLN A 113 0.73 -8.02 -15.12
CA GLN A 113 -0.16 -8.00 -13.95
C GLN A 113 0.63 -7.70 -12.69
N CYS A 114 -0.02 -7.05 -11.72
CA CYS A 114 0.60 -6.74 -10.44
C CYS A 114 -0.42 -6.69 -9.31
N LEU A 115 0.10 -6.73 -8.09
CA LEU A 115 -0.62 -6.41 -6.86
C LEU A 115 0.37 -6.02 -5.75
N GLY A 116 -0.17 -5.49 -4.65
CA GLY A 116 0.60 -5.04 -3.51
C GLY A 116 0.33 -3.58 -3.14
N ALA A 117 0.57 -3.27 -1.87
CA ALA A 117 0.37 -1.95 -1.29
C ALA A 117 1.53 -0.98 -1.60
N SER A 118 2.57 -1.41 -2.32
CA SER A 118 3.85 -0.69 -2.46
C SER A 118 3.70 0.74 -2.98
N GLY A 119 2.80 0.99 -3.93
CA GLY A 119 2.58 2.33 -4.47
C GLY A 119 2.08 3.33 -3.43
N ALA A 120 1.11 2.94 -2.62
CA ALA A 120 0.60 3.75 -1.52
C ALA A 120 1.65 3.90 -0.40
N ILE A 121 2.38 2.81 -0.10
CA ILE A 121 3.43 2.80 0.93
C ILE A 121 4.59 3.72 0.55
N LEU A 122 4.96 3.77 -0.72
CA LEU A 122 5.97 4.72 -1.20
C LEU A 122 5.53 6.17 -1.02
N ALA A 123 4.28 6.50 -1.25
CA ALA A 123 3.76 7.84 -0.98
C ALA A 123 3.86 8.20 0.51
N VAL A 124 3.53 7.26 1.40
CA VAL A 124 3.69 7.42 2.85
C VAL A 124 5.16 7.59 3.23
N LEU A 125 6.06 6.77 2.67
CA LEU A 125 7.50 6.84 2.91
C LEU A 125 8.07 8.21 2.51
N PHE A 126 7.79 8.68 1.30
CA PHE A 126 8.28 9.96 0.82
C PHE A 126 7.72 11.14 1.63
N ALA A 127 6.43 11.11 1.98
CA ALA A 127 5.84 12.11 2.85
C ALA A 127 6.49 12.12 4.24
N SER A 128 6.80 10.94 4.79
CA SER A 128 7.53 10.83 6.06
C SER A 128 8.94 11.43 5.98
N ILE A 129 9.66 11.21 4.88
CA ILE A 129 10.99 11.80 4.68
C ILE A 129 10.90 13.33 4.63
N VAL A 130 9.90 13.87 3.96
CA VAL A 130 9.67 15.33 3.88
C VAL A 130 9.30 15.91 5.25
N TYR A 131 8.47 15.21 6.02
CA TYR A 131 8.00 15.66 7.34
C TYR A 131 9.05 15.49 8.43
N PHE A 132 9.86 14.43 8.35
CA PHE A 132 10.87 14.07 9.34
C PHE A 132 12.23 13.82 8.67
N PRO A 133 12.86 14.84 8.06
CA PRO A 133 14.06 14.62 7.24
C PRO A 133 15.23 14.01 8.00
N SER A 134 15.36 14.35 9.29
CA SER A 134 16.43 13.79 10.14
C SER A 134 16.08 12.45 10.78
N GLY A 135 14.81 12.22 11.11
CA GLY A 135 14.34 11.00 11.78
C GLY A 135 14.21 9.80 10.83
N SER A 136 13.77 10.04 9.59
CA SER A 136 13.55 8.96 8.61
C SER A 136 14.86 8.28 8.19
N ILE A 137 15.97 9.01 8.16
CA ILE A 137 17.29 8.48 7.84
C ILE A 137 17.78 7.53 8.95
N PHE A 138 17.51 7.87 10.21
CA PHE A 138 17.89 7.02 11.34
C PHE A 138 17.15 5.67 11.34
N ILE A 139 15.87 5.64 10.97
CA ILE A 139 15.11 4.39 10.87
C ILE A 139 15.64 3.50 9.74
N LEU A 140 15.98 4.09 8.59
CA LEU A 140 16.59 3.37 7.46
C LEU A 140 18.00 2.85 7.79
N LEU A 141 18.81 3.62 8.52
CA LEU A 141 20.19 3.24 8.87
C LEU A 141 20.24 2.32 10.09
N ALA A 142 19.34 2.43 11.08
CA ALA A 142 19.26 1.55 12.21
C ALA A 142 18.81 0.12 11.85
N GLY A 143 18.17 -0.06 10.71
CA GLY A 143 17.85 -1.38 10.14
C GLY A 143 19.00 -2.04 9.36
N VAL A 144 20.16 -1.40 9.27
CA VAL A 144 21.32 -1.85 8.47
C VAL A 144 22.56 -2.18 9.35
N ASN A 145 22.44 -2.10 10.67
CA ASN A 145 23.50 -2.49 11.60
C ASN A 145 23.26 -3.88 12.17
#